data_7ccc7ecf028cd7e23ffc8fe47e18f6da
#
_entry.id   7ccc7ecf028cd7e23ffc8fe47e18f6da
#
_cell.length_a   1.000
_cell.length_b   1.000
_cell.length_c   1.000
_cell.angle_alpha   90.00
_cell.angle_beta   90.00
_cell.angle_gamma   90.00
#
_symmetry.space_group_name_H-M   'P 1'
#
loop_
_entity.id
_entity.type
_entity.pdbx_description
1 polymer ?
#
loop_
_entity_poly.entity_id
_entity_poly.type
_entity_poly.pdbx_seq_one_letter_code
_entity_poly.pdbx_strand_id
1 'polypeptide(L)' 'MITSCQIRAARALINWSARELAEKSKVGVATVRRMELANGIPSSNAQTLDLIIKTLEKAGIEFIGTPDDKPGVRLK' A
#
# COMPACT_ATOMS: atom_id res chain seq x y z
N MET A 1 5.17 3.31 8.92
CA MET A 1 4.97 1.93 8.41
C MET A 1 3.51 1.63 8.21
N ILE A 2 3.19 0.83 7.22
CA ILE A 2 1.81 0.47 6.92
C ILE A 2 1.67 -1.04 6.84
N THR A 3 0.44 -1.52 6.97
CA THR A 3 0.15 -2.95 6.87
C THR A 3 -0.28 -3.33 5.47
N SER A 4 -0.24 -4.62 5.19
CA SER A 4 -0.74 -5.16 3.91
C SER A 4 -2.22 -4.84 3.71
N CYS A 5 -3.01 -4.88 4.79
CA CYS A 5 -4.42 -4.51 4.73
C CYS A 5 -4.61 -3.06 4.32
N GLN A 6 -3.76 -2.17 4.80
CA GLN A 6 -3.84 -0.77 4.43
C GLN A 6 -3.57 -0.57 2.94
N ILE A 7 -2.62 -1.31 2.37
CA ILE A 7 -2.34 -1.24 0.93
C ILE A 7 -3.56 -1.69 0.13
N ARG A 8 -4.15 -2.82 0.50
CA ARG A 8 -5.35 -3.33 -0.20
C ARG A 8 -6.53 -2.37 -0.07
N ALA A 9 -6.73 -1.83 1.13
CA ALA A 9 -7.82 -0.88 1.38
C ALA A 9 -7.61 0.41 0.58
N ALA A 10 -6.38 0.90 0.51
CA ALA A 10 -6.05 2.10 -0.27
C ALA A 10 -6.39 1.89 -1.74
N ARG A 11 -5.98 0.74 -2.31
CA ARG A 11 -6.31 0.43 -3.69
C ARG A 11 -7.82 0.39 -3.91
N ALA A 12 -8.55 -0.22 -2.99
CA ALA A 12 -10.00 -0.31 -3.11
C ALA A 12 -10.65 1.07 -3.11
N LEU A 13 -10.15 1.97 -2.25
CA LEU A 13 -10.70 3.33 -2.17
C LEU A 13 -10.56 4.12 -3.48
N ILE A 14 -9.46 3.91 -4.19
CA ILE A 14 -9.21 4.63 -5.45
C ILE A 14 -9.45 3.75 -6.67
N ASN A 15 -9.98 2.57 -6.45
CA ASN A 15 -10.41 1.66 -7.51
C ASN A 15 -9.26 1.22 -8.42
N TRP A 16 -8.09 1.01 -7.86
CA TRP A 16 -6.92 0.52 -8.60
C TRP A 16 -6.77 -0.98 -8.43
N SER A 17 -6.37 -1.66 -9.52
CA SER A 17 -5.92 -3.03 -9.43
C SER A 17 -4.49 -3.10 -8.90
N ALA A 18 -4.05 -4.29 -8.48
CA ALA A 18 -2.65 -4.48 -8.08
C ALA A 18 -1.70 -4.14 -9.23
N ARG A 19 -2.09 -4.45 -10.45
CA ARG A 19 -1.30 -4.13 -11.64
C ARG A 19 -1.16 -2.62 -11.82
N GLU A 20 -2.23 -1.87 -11.61
CA GLU A 20 -2.18 -0.42 -11.72
C GLU A 20 -1.26 0.18 -10.66
N LEU A 21 -1.35 -0.30 -9.42
CA LEU A 21 -0.45 0.15 -8.38
C LEU A 21 1.00 -0.16 -8.74
N ALA A 22 1.25 -1.36 -9.26
CA ALA A 22 2.60 -1.75 -9.69
C ALA A 22 3.14 -0.81 -10.76
N GLU A 23 2.33 -0.53 -11.78
CA GLU A 23 2.74 0.35 -12.86
C GLU A 23 3.04 1.76 -12.38
N LYS A 24 2.18 2.31 -11.54
CA LYS A 24 2.33 3.69 -11.08
C LYS A 24 3.45 3.85 -10.06
N SER A 25 3.73 2.84 -9.28
CA SER A 25 4.82 2.86 -8.30
C SER A 25 6.15 2.40 -8.87
N LYS A 26 6.13 1.83 -10.08
CA LYS A 26 7.31 1.23 -10.72
C LYS A 26 7.87 0.06 -9.91
N VAL A 27 7.00 -0.63 -9.21
CA VAL A 27 7.32 -1.86 -8.47
C VAL A 27 6.71 -3.02 -9.24
N GLY A 28 7.40 -4.15 -9.32
CA GLY A 28 6.90 -5.31 -10.04
C GLY A 28 5.57 -5.80 -9.48
N VAL A 29 4.66 -6.25 -10.36
CA VAL A 29 3.34 -6.70 -9.92
C VAL A 29 3.42 -7.90 -8.98
N ALA A 30 4.38 -8.81 -9.21
CA ALA A 30 4.56 -9.96 -8.30
C ALA A 30 4.95 -9.49 -6.90
N THR A 31 5.77 -8.44 -6.81
CA THR A 31 6.17 -7.87 -5.53
C THR A 31 4.97 -7.23 -4.83
N VAL A 32 4.15 -6.49 -5.56
CA VAL A 32 2.93 -5.89 -4.99
C VAL A 32 2.01 -6.97 -4.45
N ARG A 33 1.78 -8.04 -5.22
CA ARG A 33 0.91 -9.12 -4.78
C ARG A 33 1.44 -9.82 -3.54
N ARG A 34 2.76 -10.06 -3.49
CA ARG A 34 3.38 -10.68 -2.32
C ARG A 34 3.23 -9.80 -1.09
N MET A 35 3.41 -8.49 -1.25
CA MET A 35 3.24 -7.55 -0.15
C MET A 35 1.81 -7.56 0.39
N GLU A 36 0.84 -7.69 -0.50
CA GLU A 36 -0.57 -7.67 -0.10
C GLU A 36 -1.04 -8.97 0.54
N LEU A 37 -0.32 -10.06 0.31
CA LEU A 37 -0.67 -11.35 0.90
C LEU A 37 -0.09 -11.54 2.30
N ALA A 38 0.85 -10.71 2.70
CA ALA A 38 1.48 -10.84 4.01
C ALA A 38 0.48 -10.51 5.12
N ASN A 39 0.70 -11.06 6.30
CA ASN A 39 -0.04 -10.69 7.50
C ASN A 39 0.72 -9.58 8.20
N GLY A 40 0.04 -8.50 8.53
CA GLY A 40 0.67 -7.36 9.19
C GLY A 40 1.54 -6.55 8.25
N ILE A 41 2.76 -6.24 8.65
CA ILE A 41 3.68 -5.41 7.85
C ILE A 41 4.26 -6.25 6.72
N PRO A 42 4.21 -5.76 5.47
CA PRO A 42 4.73 -6.55 4.35
C PRO A 42 6.22 -6.76 4.42
N SER A 43 6.65 -7.95 4.03
CA SER A 43 8.07 -8.30 3.95
C SER A 43 8.63 -7.73 2.65
N SER A 44 9.25 -6.58 2.74
CA SER A 44 9.85 -5.90 1.59
C SER A 44 10.92 -4.96 2.09
N ASN A 45 11.81 -4.50 1.20
CA ASN A 45 12.78 -3.52 1.63
C ASN A 45 12.11 -2.15 1.80
N ALA A 46 12.76 -1.29 2.58
CA ALA A 46 12.19 0.02 2.93
C ALA A 46 11.97 0.90 1.71
N GLN A 47 12.84 0.80 0.72
CA GLN A 47 12.74 1.60 -0.49
C GLN A 47 11.51 1.23 -1.31
N THR A 48 11.24 -0.07 -1.47
CA THR A 48 10.07 -0.54 -2.19
C THR A 48 8.79 -0.12 -1.48
N LEU A 49 8.74 -0.27 -0.16
CA LEU A 49 7.57 0.13 0.61
C LEU A 49 7.33 1.63 0.51
N ASP A 50 8.41 2.41 0.53
CA ASP A 50 8.31 3.87 0.39
C ASP A 50 7.73 4.28 -0.95
N LEU A 51 8.12 3.61 -2.04
CA LEU A 51 7.55 3.87 -3.36
C LEU A 51 6.03 3.62 -3.38
N ILE A 52 5.60 2.54 -2.75
CA ILE A 52 4.17 2.21 -2.65
C ILE A 52 3.43 3.29 -1.86
N ILE A 53 3.96 3.66 -0.70
CA ILE A 53 3.34 4.67 0.15
C ILE A 53 3.21 6.00 -0.60
N LYS A 54 4.29 6.47 -1.20
CA LYS A 54 4.29 7.75 -1.90
C LYS A 54 3.35 7.76 -3.09
N THR A 55 3.28 6.66 -3.83
CA THR A 55 2.39 6.54 -4.96
C THR A 55 0.93 6.66 -4.53
N LEU A 56 0.56 5.97 -3.45
CA LEU A 56 -0.79 6.03 -2.93
C LEU A 56 -1.12 7.39 -2.33
N GLU A 57 -0.16 8.02 -1.64
CA GLU A 57 -0.36 9.36 -1.11
C GLU A 57 -0.60 10.38 -2.22
N LYS A 58 0.12 10.28 -3.32
CA LYS A 58 -0.09 11.15 -4.48
C LYS A 58 -1.48 10.97 -5.08
N ALA A 59 -2.03 9.76 -4.96
CA ALA A 59 -3.38 9.48 -5.46
C ALA A 59 -4.48 9.93 -4.50
N GLY A 60 -4.12 10.55 -3.39
CA GLY A 60 -5.09 11.11 -2.45
C GLY A 60 -5.36 10.25 -1.22
N ILE A 61 -4.56 9.22 -0.99
CA ILE A 61 -4.72 8.36 0.18
C ILE A 61 -3.97 8.96 1.38
N GLU A 62 -4.62 8.95 2.52
CA GLU A 62 -4.01 9.26 3.79
C GLU A 62 -4.01 7.99 4.64
N PHE A 63 -2.81 7.58 5.11
CA PHE A 63 -2.69 6.44 6.00
C PHE A 63 -2.84 6.92 7.44
N ILE A 64 -3.65 6.20 8.21
CA ILE A 64 -3.94 6.58 9.58
C ILE A 64 -3.64 5.40 10.51
N GLY A 65 -3.33 5.74 11.77
CA GLY A 65 -2.99 4.74 12.77
C GLY A 65 -1.58 4.21 12.60
N THR A 66 -1.26 3.19 13.38
CA THR A 66 0.01 2.46 13.28
C THR A 66 -0.33 0.99 13.08
N PRO A 67 0.65 0.15 12.67
CA PRO A 67 0.34 -1.29 12.52
C PRO A 67 -0.23 -1.93 13.79
N ASP A 68 0.13 -1.40 14.96
CA ASP A 68 -0.32 -1.95 16.24
C ASP A 68 -1.55 -1.25 16.79
N ASP A 69 -1.97 -0.13 16.22
CA ASP A 69 -3.06 0.67 16.79
C ASP A 69 -3.94 1.25 15.70
N LYS A 70 -5.01 0.55 15.40
CA LYS A 70 -6.10 1.01 14.51
C LYS A 70 -5.60 1.48 13.15
N PRO A 71 -4.87 0.62 12.43
CA PRO A 71 -4.41 1.00 11.09
C PRO A 71 -5.59 1.18 10.14
N GLY A 72 -5.54 2.23 9.34
CA GLY A 72 -6.60 2.49 8.38
C GLY A 72 -6.14 3.39 7.26
N VAL A 73 -7.06 3.73 6.39
CA VAL A 73 -6.82 4.62 5.27
C VAL A 73 -8.06 5.47 5.04
N ARG A 74 -7.86 6.64 4.44
CA ARG A 74 -8.98 7.46 3.99
C ARG A 74 -8.56 8.31 2.79
N LEU A 75 -9.54 8.76 2.04
CA LEU A 75 -9.30 9.74 0.98
C LEU A 75 -9.18 11.14 1.59
N LYS A 76 -8.25 11.88 1.07
CA LYS A 76 -8.12 13.30 1.46
C LYS A 76 -9.18 14.14 0.80
#